data_11bd75479ccbda54ac87f7356927d559
#
_entry.id   11bd75479ccbda54ac87f7356927d559
#
_cell.length_a   1.000
_cell.length_b   1.000
_cell.length_c   1.000
_cell.angle_alpha   90.00
_cell.angle_beta   90.00
_cell.angle_gamma   90.00
#
_symmetry.space_group_name_H-M   'P 1'
#
loop_
_entity.id
_entity.type
_entity.pdbx_description
1 polymer ?
#
loop_
_entity_poly.entity_id
_entity_poly.type
_entity_poly.pdbx_seq_one_letter_code
_entity_poly.pdbx_strand_id
1 'polypeptide(L)'
;MCGQCGIILGKKRRTREELEALGNMFTELLKYNERRGRDATGIFVADQSGIGKILKAPVSAICLTESIEYQNAIQEIGNRAVALSGHT
;
A
#
# COMPACT_ATOMS: atom_id res chain seq x y z
N MET A 1 -18.93 3.68 -6.07
CA MET A 1 -18.15 2.54 -6.58
C MET A 1 -16.80 2.47 -5.89
N CYS A 2 -16.30 1.27 -5.68
CA CYS A 2 -15.02 1.05 -5.01
C CYS A 2 -13.93 0.75 -6.02
N GLY A 3 -12.73 1.22 -5.76
CA GLY A 3 -11.54 0.89 -6.52
C GLY A 3 -10.64 -0.07 -5.75
N GLN A 4 -9.94 -0.94 -6.46
CA GLN A 4 -8.99 -1.87 -5.88
C GLN A 4 -7.70 -1.85 -6.68
N CYS A 5 -6.58 -2.00 -6.01
CA CYS A 5 -5.29 -2.16 -6.64
C CYS A 5 -4.43 -3.13 -5.82
N GLY A 6 -3.40 -3.66 -6.42
CA GLY A 6 -2.53 -4.58 -5.71
C GLY A 6 -1.25 -4.85 -6.44
N ILE A 7 -0.26 -5.32 -5.69
CA ILE A 7 1.03 -5.75 -6.20
C ILE A 7 1.36 -7.07 -5.52
N ILE A 8 1.71 -8.08 -6.31
CA ILE A 8 2.19 -9.35 -5.79
C ILE A 8 3.70 -9.39 -6.02
N LEU A 9 4.42 -9.62 -4.94
CA LEU A 9 5.87 -9.62 -4.94
C LEU A 9 6.41 -11.04 -4.96
N GLY A 10 7.32 -11.33 -5.87
CA GLY A 10 8.02 -12.60 -5.89
C GLY A 10 9.01 -12.73 -4.74
N LYS A 11 9.45 -13.96 -4.47
CA LYS A 11 10.50 -14.22 -3.48
C LYS A 11 11.84 -13.78 -4.03
N LYS A 12 12.19 -12.52 -3.80
CA LYS A 12 13.43 -11.95 -4.29
C LYS A 12 13.95 -10.96 -3.25
N ARG A 13 15.24 -11.01 -2.98
CA ARG A 13 15.88 -10.02 -2.13
C ARG A 13 16.00 -8.72 -2.92
N ARG A 14 15.53 -7.62 -2.34
CA ARG A 14 15.50 -6.31 -2.99
C ARG A 14 16.37 -5.33 -2.24
N THR A 15 16.98 -4.43 -2.99
CA THR A 15 17.72 -3.31 -2.38
C THR A 15 16.74 -2.32 -1.78
N ARG A 16 17.25 -1.42 -0.93
CA ARG A 16 16.43 -0.36 -0.37
C ARG A 16 15.81 0.53 -1.44
N GLU A 17 16.57 0.82 -2.50
CA GLU A 17 16.08 1.61 -3.63
C GLU A 17 14.92 0.92 -4.35
N GLU A 18 15.02 -0.39 -4.54
CA GLU A 18 13.94 -1.17 -5.15
C GLU A 18 12.70 -1.16 -4.27
N LEU A 19 12.86 -1.26 -2.95
CA LEU A 19 11.74 -1.23 -2.01
C LEU A 19 11.06 0.15 -2.01
N GLU A 20 11.82 1.22 -2.08
CA GLU A 20 11.28 2.57 -2.20
C GLU A 20 10.48 2.74 -3.49
N ALA A 21 11.00 2.21 -4.60
CA ALA A 21 10.31 2.26 -5.88
C ALA A 21 8.98 1.51 -5.83
N LEU A 22 8.93 0.37 -5.15
CA LEU A 22 7.70 -0.39 -4.95
C LEU A 22 6.67 0.40 -4.13
N GLY A 23 7.13 1.03 -3.05
CA GLY A 23 6.26 1.86 -2.22
C GLY A 23 5.69 3.03 -3.00
N ASN A 24 6.49 3.69 -3.82
CA ASN A 24 6.06 4.79 -4.65
C ASN A 24 5.05 4.32 -5.72
N MET A 25 5.31 3.17 -6.33
CA MET A 25 4.39 2.60 -7.32
C MET A 25 3.03 2.28 -6.69
N PHE A 26 3.03 1.66 -5.52
CA PHE A 26 1.79 1.34 -4.81
C PHE A 26 1.02 2.62 -4.44
N THR A 27 1.72 3.64 -3.96
CA THR A 27 1.11 4.94 -3.64
C THR A 27 0.44 5.56 -4.86
N GLU A 28 1.08 5.52 -6.01
CA GLU A 28 0.50 6.04 -7.24
C GLU A 28 -0.73 5.24 -7.69
N LEU A 29 -0.68 3.92 -7.56
CA LEU A 29 -1.83 3.07 -7.87
C LEU A 29 -3.01 3.41 -6.96
N LEU A 30 -2.76 3.60 -5.68
CA LEU A 30 -3.80 3.91 -4.72
C LEU A 30 -4.44 5.27 -5.01
N LYS A 31 -3.63 6.28 -5.29
CA LYS A 31 -4.10 7.61 -5.68
C LYS A 31 -4.93 7.56 -6.96
N TYR A 32 -4.50 6.77 -7.93
CA TYR A 32 -5.22 6.63 -9.19
C TYR A 32 -6.62 6.06 -8.95
N ASN A 33 -6.75 5.14 -8.00
CA ASN A 33 -8.02 4.52 -7.67
C ASN A 33 -8.98 5.46 -6.92
N GLU A 34 -8.53 6.62 -6.46
CA GLU A 34 -9.39 7.59 -5.79
C GLU A 34 -10.58 8.00 -6.66
N ARG A 35 -10.45 7.94 -7.97
CA ARG A 35 -11.56 8.22 -8.89
C ARG A 35 -12.77 7.34 -8.65
N ARG A 36 -12.57 6.16 -8.07
CA ARG A 36 -13.63 5.19 -7.83
C ARG A 36 -14.26 5.30 -6.45
N GLY A 37 -13.60 5.97 -5.52
CA GLY A 37 -14.13 6.17 -4.19
C GLY A 37 -13.27 7.13 -3.40
N ARG A 38 -13.89 8.10 -2.73
CA ARG A 38 -13.21 9.15 -1.99
C ARG A 38 -13.55 9.19 -0.52
N ASP A 39 -14.48 8.34 -0.08
CA ASP A 39 -15.03 8.41 1.28
C ASP A 39 -14.15 7.69 2.29
N ALA A 40 -13.45 6.64 1.85
CA ALA A 40 -12.60 5.85 2.72
C ALA A 40 -11.51 5.18 1.90
N THR A 41 -10.39 4.91 2.54
CA THR A 41 -9.25 4.24 1.91
C THR A 41 -8.65 3.24 2.88
N GLY A 42 -8.25 2.08 2.37
CA GLY A 42 -7.59 1.08 3.18
C GLY A 42 -6.46 0.41 2.42
N ILE A 43 -5.45 -0.03 3.16
CA ILE A 43 -4.34 -0.81 2.61
C ILE A 43 -4.10 -2.05 3.46
N PHE A 44 -3.54 -3.07 2.84
CA PHE A 44 -3.14 -4.30 3.50
C PHE A 44 -1.78 -4.73 2.96
N VAL A 45 -0.88 -5.06 3.88
CA VAL A 45 0.45 -5.58 3.53
C VAL A 45 0.56 -6.99 4.11
N ALA A 46 0.82 -7.97 3.27
CA ALA A 46 1.02 -9.34 3.70
C ALA A 46 2.50 -9.72 3.57
N ASP A 47 3.00 -10.49 4.52
CA ASP A 47 4.36 -10.98 4.47
C ASP A 47 4.42 -12.52 4.42
N GLN A 48 5.63 -13.07 4.29
CA GLN A 48 5.84 -14.51 4.15
C GLN A 48 5.45 -15.31 5.40
N SER A 49 5.40 -14.66 6.56
CA SER A 49 5.04 -15.35 7.81
C SER A 49 3.52 -15.47 7.98
N GLY A 50 2.75 -14.90 7.07
CA GLY A 50 1.29 -14.87 7.18
C GLY A 50 0.78 -13.73 8.04
N ILE A 51 1.67 -12.87 8.53
CA ILE A 51 1.29 -11.69 9.29
C ILE A 51 1.02 -10.55 8.32
N GLY A 52 -0.11 -9.88 8.49
CA GLY A 52 -0.47 -8.73 7.67
C GLY A 52 -0.60 -7.49 8.51
N LYS A 53 -0.53 -6.35 7.84
CA LYS A 53 -0.76 -5.05 8.44
C LYS A 53 -1.88 -4.37 7.69
N ILE A 54 -2.86 -3.85 8.41
CA ILE A 54 -4.02 -3.17 7.83
C ILE A 54 -4.02 -1.72 8.32
N LEU A 55 -4.26 -0.81 7.39
CA LEU A 55 -4.48 0.60 7.72
C LEU A 55 -5.72 1.06 6.99
N LYS A 56 -6.70 1.59 7.72
CA LYS A 56 -7.95 2.10 7.16
C LYS A 56 -8.25 3.47 7.75
N ALA A 57 -8.81 4.35 6.93
CA ALA A 57 -9.24 5.66 7.39
C ALA A 57 -10.41 6.16 6.53
N PRO A 58 -11.34 6.92 7.13
CA PRO A 58 -12.48 7.50 6.41
C PRO A 58 -12.05 8.78 5.68
N VAL A 59 -11.03 8.67 4.84
CA VAL A 59 -10.47 9.80 4.08
C VAL A 59 -10.14 9.33 2.67
N SER A 60 -9.94 10.28 1.77
CA SER A 60 -9.56 9.98 0.40
C SER A 60 -8.16 9.38 0.33
N ALA A 61 -7.83 8.75 -0.80
CA ALA A 61 -6.51 8.16 -1.01
C ALA A 61 -5.40 9.22 -0.91
N ILE A 62 -5.63 10.41 -1.46
CA ILE A 62 -4.64 11.49 -1.39
C ILE A 62 -4.39 11.87 0.06
N CYS A 63 -5.43 12.01 0.87
CA CYS A 63 -5.28 12.32 2.29
C CYS A 63 -4.58 11.22 3.05
N LEU A 64 -4.94 9.95 2.80
CA LEU A 64 -4.30 8.82 3.47
C LEU A 64 -2.82 8.75 3.15
N THR A 65 -2.46 8.88 1.87
CA THR A 65 -1.06 8.75 1.44
C THR A 65 -0.17 9.87 1.98
N GLU A 66 -0.74 10.99 2.38
CA GLU A 66 -0.01 12.08 3.00
C GLU A 66 0.11 11.93 4.52
N SER A 67 -0.60 10.98 5.12
CA SER A 67 -0.58 10.79 6.57
C SER A 67 0.73 10.14 7.03
N ILE A 68 1.11 10.43 8.28
CA ILE A 68 2.30 9.83 8.89
C ILE A 68 2.13 8.32 9.05
N GLU A 69 0.94 7.87 9.39
CA GLU A 69 0.62 6.45 9.55
C GLU A 69 0.88 5.69 8.25
N TYR A 70 0.46 6.25 7.12
CA TYR A 70 0.70 5.64 5.81
C TYR A 70 2.18 5.65 5.46
N GLN A 71 2.87 6.76 5.65
CA GLN A 71 4.30 6.88 5.37
C GLN A 71 5.07 5.85 6.17
N ASN A 72 4.76 5.70 7.45
CA ASN A 72 5.41 4.71 8.30
C ASN A 72 5.11 3.28 7.85
N ALA A 73 3.86 2.99 7.47
CA ALA A 73 3.47 1.66 7.01
C ALA A 73 4.24 1.28 5.73
N ILE A 74 4.39 2.23 4.80
CA ILE A 74 5.11 1.99 3.55
C ILE A 74 6.61 1.79 3.82
N GLN A 75 7.20 2.55 4.74
CA GLN A 75 8.62 2.41 5.07
C GLN A 75 8.95 1.09 5.77
N GLU A 76 7.97 0.49 6.45
CA GLU A 76 8.15 -0.81 7.09
C GLU A 76 8.13 -1.98 6.11
N ILE A 77 7.76 -1.74 4.86
CA ILE A 77 7.80 -2.78 3.84
C ILE A 77 9.24 -3.19 3.59
N GLY A 78 9.56 -4.43 3.89
CA GLY A 78 10.89 -4.98 3.70
C GLY A 78 10.88 -6.17 2.75
N ASN A 79 11.97 -6.92 2.75
CA ASN A 79 12.12 -8.08 1.86
C ASN A 79 11.17 -9.23 2.16
N ARG A 80 10.44 -9.18 3.27
CA ARG A 80 9.49 -10.22 3.66
C ARG A 80 8.09 -10.01 3.11
N ALA A 81 7.79 -8.82 2.61
CA ALA A 81 6.49 -8.54 2.03
C ALA A 81 6.27 -9.35 0.77
N VAL A 82 5.10 -9.94 0.60
CA VAL A 82 4.74 -10.73 -0.57
C VAL A 82 3.57 -10.14 -1.34
N ALA A 83 2.76 -9.29 -0.71
CA ALA A 83 1.63 -8.67 -1.39
C ALA A 83 1.25 -7.36 -0.73
N LEU A 84 0.83 -6.43 -1.56
CA LEU A 84 0.24 -5.16 -1.16
C LEU A 84 -1.11 -5.04 -1.82
N SER A 85 -2.13 -4.66 -1.09
CA SER A 85 -3.43 -4.38 -1.69
C SER A 85 -4.01 -3.10 -1.10
N GLY A 86 -4.78 -2.40 -1.91
CA GLY A 86 -5.45 -1.18 -1.49
C GLY A 86 -6.84 -1.11 -2.07
N HIS A 87 -7.72 -0.37 -1.40
CA HIS A 87 -9.07 -0.13 -1.88
C HIS A 87 -9.52 1.26 -1.46
N THR A 88 -10.40 1.82 -2.26
CA THR A 88 -10.95 3.16 -2.05
C THR A 88 -12.48 3.17 -2.00
#